data_86d74f8d74c7c618bc6e56797da91335
#
_entry.id   86d74f8d74c7c618bc6e56797da91335
#
_cell.length_a   1.000
_cell.length_b   1.000
_cell.length_c   1.000
_cell.angle_alpha   90.00
_cell.angle_beta   90.00
_cell.angle_gamma   90.00
#
_symmetry.space_group_name_H-M   'P 1'
#
loop_
_entity.id
_entity.type
_entity.pdbx_description
1 polymer ?
#
loop_
_entity_poly.entity_id
_entity_poly.type
_entity_poly.pdbx_seq_one_letter_code
_entity_poly.pdbx_strand_id
1 'polypeptide(L)'
;IKHDGNHESPAGSNIIKWAEACKGGARGLHCGGLAHVLKDCYLSMGFKARHISGLPQKYIGECHSINVVYSNTLDKWIWVDPTNNAWVMDENGIMLSVQEVRERLRDGRPVTLNEEANWNNQQKITKEYYLDSYMAKNLYSIKADDVLLCPSDPNAENFFQAKYVVNDDAWFWQSPYQE
;
A
#
# COMPACT_ATOMS: atom_id res chain seq x y z
N ILE A 1 -0.05 -12.43 11.34
CA ILE A 1 -1.41 -11.90 11.60
C ILE A 1 -2.21 -12.07 10.32
N LYS A 2 -3.42 -12.63 10.39
CA LYS A 2 -4.31 -12.77 9.22
C LYS A 2 -5.02 -11.46 8.89
N HIS A 3 -5.37 -11.28 7.63
CA HIS A 3 -6.30 -10.23 7.22
C HIS A 3 -7.73 -10.58 7.67
N ASP A 4 -8.43 -9.58 8.21
CA ASP A 4 -9.84 -9.70 8.61
C ASP A 4 -10.48 -8.30 8.53
N GLY A 5 -11.25 -8.08 7.47
CA GLY A 5 -11.93 -6.80 7.23
C GLY A 5 -13.12 -6.50 8.16
N ASN A 6 -13.56 -7.49 8.93
CA ASN A 6 -14.73 -7.35 9.80
C ASN A 6 -14.40 -6.85 11.21
N HIS A 7 -13.12 -6.71 11.54
CA HIS A 7 -12.67 -6.27 12.84
C HIS A 7 -11.93 -4.95 12.75
N GLU A 8 -12.31 -4.01 13.58
CA GLU A 8 -11.50 -2.80 13.81
C GLU A 8 -10.15 -3.18 14.42
N SER A 9 -9.14 -2.37 14.15
CA SER A 9 -7.85 -2.53 14.81
C SER A 9 -7.99 -2.37 16.32
N PRO A 10 -7.17 -3.07 17.13
CA PRO A 10 -7.15 -2.84 18.58
C PRO A 10 -6.86 -1.37 18.90
N ALA A 11 -7.34 -0.88 20.05
CA ALA A 11 -7.12 0.49 20.46
C ALA A 11 -5.62 0.83 20.60
N GLY A 12 -5.30 2.09 20.31
CA GLY A 12 -3.93 2.61 20.31
C GLY A 12 -3.15 2.18 19.05
N SER A 13 -1.83 2.39 19.08
CA SER A 13 -0.93 2.13 17.94
C SER A 13 0.22 1.17 18.26
N ASN A 14 0.18 0.50 19.40
CA ASN A 14 1.25 -0.40 19.82
C ASN A 14 1.14 -1.76 19.12
N ILE A 15 2.01 -2.00 18.13
CA ILE A 15 1.98 -3.21 17.30
C ILE A 15 2.25 -4.50 18.08
N ILE A 16 2.97 -4.45 19.19
CA ILE A 16 3.20 -5.64 20.05
C ILE A 16 1.86 -6.06 20.67
N LYS A 17 1.10 -5.12 21.23
CA LYS A 17 -0.24 -5.40 21.77
C LYS A 17 -1.19 -5.89 20.68
N TRP A 18 -1.08 -5.37 19.45
CA TRP A 18 -1.87 -5.83 18.33
C TRP A 18 -1.51 -7.27 17.94
N ALA A 19 -0.21 -7.60 17.90
CA ALA A 19 0.24 -8.96 17.64
C ALA A 19 -0.25 -9.95 18.72
N GLU A 20 -0.19 -9.55 19.99
CA GLU A 20 -0.72 -10.35 21.11
C GLU A 20 -2.24 -10.57 20.96
N ALA A 21 -3.01 -9.54 20.62
CA ALA A 21 -4.45 -9.66 20.43
C ALA A 21 -4.82 -10.57 19.24
N CYS A 22 -3.95 -10.70 18.24
CA CYS A 22 -4.14 -11.57 17.07
C CYS A 22 -3.56 -12.97 17.25
N LYS A 23 -2.89 -13.25 18.37
CA LYS A 23 -2.24 -14.54 18.63
C LYS A 23 -3.23 -15.70 18.58
N GLY A 24 -2.80 -16.81 17.98
CA GLY A 24 -3.65 -17.99 17.84
C GLY A 24 -4.77 -17.82 16.81
N GLY A 25 -4.80 -16.75 16.03
CA GLY A 25 -5.82 -16.50 15.01
C GLY A 25 -7.18 -16.07 15.56
N ALA A 26 -7.28 -15.71 16.85
CA ALA A 26 -8.51 -15.28 17.50
C ALA A 26 -9.18 -14.09 16.78
N ARG A 27 -8.36 -13.18 16.25
CA ARG A 27 -8.79 -12.08 15.38
C ARG A 27 -7.75 -11.81 14.30
N GLY A 28 -8.12 -11.03 13.30
CA GLY A 28 -7.20 -10.46 12.33
C GLY A 28 -7.17 -8.94 12.39
N LEU A 29 -6.55 -8.33 11.39
CA LEU A 29 -6.52 -6.89 11.16
C LEU A 29 -7.00 -6.61 9.75
N HIS A 30 -7.70 -5.49 9.53
CA HIS A 30 -7.97 -5.00 8.18
C HIS A 30 -6.68 -4.53 7.47
N CYS A 31 -6.74 -4.23 6.18
CA CYS A 31 -5.57 -3.85 5.38
C CYS A 31 -4.75 -2.70 5.99
N GLY A 32 -5.42 -1.65 6.50
CA GLY A 32 -4.76 -0.54 7.19
C GLY A 32 -4.02 -0.97 8.47
N GLY A 33 -4.61 -1.89 9.24
CA GLY A 33 -3.97 -2.45 10.42
C GLY A 33 -2.72 -3.27 10.09
N LEU A 34 -2.79 -4.11 9.06
CA LEU A 34 -1.62 -4.88 8.58
C LEU A 34 -0.52 -3.97 8.05
N ALA A 35 -0.88 -2.94 7.27
CA ALA A 35 0.07 -1.96 6.76
C ALA A 35 0.73 -1.16 7.89
N HIS A 36 -0.04 -0.80 8.94
CA HIS A 36 0.53 -0.14 10.13
C HIS A 36 1.56 -1.03 10.82
N VAL A 37 1.24 -2.29 11.07
CA VAL A 37 2.18 -3.26 11.69
C VAL A 37 3.44 -3.40 10.86
N LEU A 38 3.32 -3.60 9.54
CA LEU A 38 4.46 -3.80 8.66
C LEU A 38 5.34 -2.54 8.57
N LYS A 39 4.73 -1.35 8.50
CA LYS A 39 5.46 -0.07 8.55
C LYS A 39 6.34 0.01 9.80
N ASP A 40 5.77 -0.25 10.98
CA ASP A 40 6.51 -0.14 12.22
C ASP A 40 7.61 -1.21 12.36
N CYS A 41 7.40 -2.41 11.80
CA CYS A 41 8.45 -3.41 11.69
C CYS A 41 9.63 -2.92 10.83
N TYR A 42 9.37 -2.35 9.65
CA TYR A 42 10.43 -1.78 8.82
C TYR A 42 11.16 -0.62 9.50
N LEU A 43 10.43 0.29 10.12
CA LEU A 43 11.03 1.42 10.85
C LEU A 43 11.91 0.94 12.01
N SER A 44 11.49 -0.09 12.75
CA SER A 44 12.29 -0.67 13.85
C SER A 44 13.58 -1.33 13.38
N MET A 45 13.63 -1.77 12.13
CA MET A 45 14.83 -2.31 11.46
C MET A 45 15.70 -1.24 10.78
N GLY A 46 15.32 0.04 10.89
CA GLY A 46 16.07 1.15 10.30
C GLY A 46 15.71 1.49 8.85
N PHE A 47 14.75 0.79 8.24
CA PHE A 47 14.26 1.17 6.92
C PHE A 47 13.36 2.42 6.97
N LYS A 48 13.31 3.16 5.87
CA LYS A 48 12.29 4.19 5.68
C LYS A 48 11.05 3.54 5.07
N ALA A 49 9.93 3.66 5.75
CA ALA A 49 8.67 3.06 5.32
C ALA A 49 7.50 4.01 5.56
N ARG A 50 6.50 3.93 4.69
CA ARG A 50 5.22 4.67 4.82
C ARG A 50 4.07 3.69 4.68
N HIS A 51 3.02 3.94 5.44
CA HIS A 51 1.70 3.38 5.17
C HIS A 51 0.99 4.33 4.21
N ILE A 52 0.48 3.81 3.12
CA ILE A 52 -0.33 4.57 2.17
C ILE A 52 -1.65 3.86 1.90
N SER A 53 -2.68 4.64 1.58
CA SER A 53 -3.98 4.12 1.15
C SER A 53 -4.27 4.57 -0.27
N GLY A 54 -4.52 3.60 -1.14
CA GLY A 54 -5.01 3.82 -2.49
C GLY A 54 -6.52 4.00 -2.50
N LEU A 55 -6.99 4.99 -3.25
CA LEU A 55 -8.38 5.43 -3.29
C LEU A 55 -8.90 5.47 -4.71
N PRO A 56 -10.13 4.99 -4.98
CA PRO A 56 -10.77 5.13 -6.28
C PRO A 56 -11.23 6.57 -6.53
N GLN A 57 -11.48 6.91 -7.79
CA GLN A 57 -12.01 8.22 -8.20
C GLN A 57 -13.32 8.54 -7.49
N LYS A 58 -14.22 7.56 -7.46
CA LYS A 58 -15.46 7.66 -6.71
C LYS A 58 -15.42 6.66 -5.57
N TYR A 59 -15.54 7.14 -4.35
CA TYR A 59 -15.58 6.26 -3.20
C TYR A 59 -16.84 5.38 -3.22
N ILE A 60 -16.63 4.09 -3.16
CA ILE A 60 -17.67 3.06 -3.20
C ILE A 60 -17.62 2.13 -1.97
N GLY A 61 -17.08 2.63 -0.87
CA GLY A 61 -16.85 1.82 0.33
C GLY A 61 -15.59 0.95 0.28
N GLU A 62 -14.77 1.11 -0.78
CA GLU A 62 -13.53 0.35 -0.96
C GLU A 62 -12.33 1.28 -1.03
N CYS A 63 -11.30 0.91 -0.32
CA CYS A 63 -9.94 1.44 -0.44
C CYS A 63 -8.98 0.30 -0.12
N HIS A 64 -7.71 0.47 -0.42
CA HIS A 64 -6.71 -0.50 -0.02
C HIS A 64 -5.47 0.16 0.56
N SER A 65 -4.99 -0.40 1.66
CA SER A 65 -3.80 0.08 2.34
C SER A 65 -2.63 -0.86 2.10
N ILE A 66 -1.52 -0.27 1.70
CA ILE A 66 -0.25 -0.95 1.44
C ILE A 66 0.89 -0.19 2.11
N ASN A 67 2.09 -0.70 1.99
CA ASN A 67 3.32 -0.01 2.37
C ASN A 67 4.14 0.38 1.17
N VAL A 68 4.89 1.45 1.31
CA VAL A 68 6.05 1.72 0.48
C VAL A 68 7.29 1.78 1.36
N VAL A 69 8.34 1.13 0.90
CA VAL A 69 9.64 1.03 1.60
C VAL A 69 10.71 1.57 0.67
N TYR A 70 11.58 2.44 1.20
CA TYR A 70 12.65 2.98 0.38
C TYR A 70 13.79 1.96 0.23
N SER A 71 14.08 1.61 -1.01
CA SER A 71 15.20 0.75 -1.38
C SER A 71 16.41 1.60 -1.73
N ASN A 72 17.45 1.56 -0.90
CA ASN A 72 18.71 2.24 -1.20
C ASN A 72 19.41 1.67 -2.45
N THR A 73 19.21 0.39 -2.75
CA THR A 73 19.80 -0.26 -3.92
C THR A 73 19.12 0.19 -5.22
N LEU A 74 17.80 0.39 -5.19
CA LEU A 74 17.02 0.82 -6.35
C LEU A 74 16.80 2.33 -6.39
N ASP A 75 17.23 3.04 -5.34
CA ASP A 75 17.07 4.49 -5.16
C ASP A 75 15.62 4.97 -5.35
N LYS A 76 14.66 4.21 -4.80
CA LYS A 76 13.22 4.51 -4.93
C LYS A 76 12.37 3.83 -3.86
N TRP A 77 11.15 4.35 -3.70
CA TRP A 77 10.11 3.69 -2.92
C TRP A 77 9.55 2.49 -3.67
N ILE A 78 9.53 1.31 -3.05
CA ILE A 78 9.00 0.08 -3.64
C ILE A 78 7.68 -0.32 -2.98
N TRP A 79 6.81 -0.95 -3.75
CA TRP A 79 5.49 -1.44 -3.33
C TRP A 79 5.60 -2.72 -2.52
N VAL A 80 4.96 -2.76 -1.33
CA VAL A 80 4.81 -3.97 -0.51
C VAL A 80 3.40 -4.02 0.10
N ASP A 81 2.68 -5.10 -0.14
CA ASP A 81 1.33 -5.31 0.39
C ASP A 81 1.28 -6.47 1.39
N PRO A 82 1.13 -6.19 2.68
CA PRO A 82 1.05 -7.24 3.70
C PRO A 82 -0.25 -8.03 3.69
N THR A 83 -1.33 -7.48 3.13
CA THR A 83 -2.63 -8.15 3.04
C THR A 83 -2.60 -9.32 2.09
N ASN A 84 -1.91 -9.15 0.97
CA ASN A 84 -1.84 -10.12 -0.12
C ASN A 84 -0.46 -10.75 -0.25
N ASN A 85 0.45 -10.53 0.70
CA ASN A 85 1.84 -10.97 0.61
C ASN A 85 2.43 -10.65 -0.78
N ALA A 86 2.21 -9.42 -1.24
CA ALA A 86 2.42 -9.05 -2.62
C ALA A 86 3.42 -7.91 -2.80
N TRP A 87 4.25 -8.04 -3.83
CA TRP A 87 5.03 -6.96 -4.41
C TRP A 87 4.96 -7.05 -5.94
N VAL A 88 5.19 -5.93 -6.59
CA VAL A 88 5.04 -5.80 -8.04
C VAL A 88 6.41 -5.58 -8.67
N MET A 89 6.65 -6.24 -9.79
CA MET A 89 7.92 -6.19 -10.52
C MET A 89 7.67 -5.87 -12.00
N ASP A 90 8.71 -5.44 -12.68
CA ASP A 90 8.75 -5.36 -14.13
C ASP A 90 9.06 -6.74 -14.77
N GLU A 91 9.21 -6.75 -16.09
CA GLU A 91 9.55 -7.93 -16.88
C GLU A 91 10.95 -8.50 -16.60
N ASN A 92 11.81 -7.76 -15.93
CA ASN A 92 13.16 -8.16 -15.53
C ASN A 92 13.24 -8.58 -14.04
N GLY A 93 12.12 -8.60 -13.36
CA GLY A 93 12.06 -8.93 -11.92
C GLY A 93 12.48 -7.78 -10.99
N ILE A 94 12.56 -6.55 -11.49
CA ILE A 94 12.90 -5.38 -10.68
C ILE A 94 11.64 -4.86 -9.99
N MET A 95 11.68 -4.73 -8.67
CA MET A 95 10.57 -4.21 -7.88
C MET A 95 10.20 -2.79 -8.30
N LEU A 96 8.91 -2.55 -8.43
CA LEU A 96 8.34 -1.29 -8.91
C LEU A 96 7.83 -0.42 -7.75
N SER A 97 7.87 0.89 -7.98
CA SER A 97 7.18 1.87 -7.15
C SER A 97 5.69 1.91 -7.49
N VAL A 98 4.90 2.53 -6.62
CA VAL A 98 3.46 2.77 -6.87
C VAL A 98 3.24 3.60 -8.12
N GLN A 99 4.08 4.61 -8.35
CA GLN A 99 4.03 5.44 -9.54
C GLN A 99 4.30 4.63 -10.81
N GLU A 100 5.37 3.84 -10.83
CA GLU A 100 5.71 2.97 -11.96
C GLU A 100 4.59 1.95 -12.27
N VAL A 101 3.99 1.36 -11.23
CA VAL A 101 2.85 0.44 -11.42
C VAL A 101 1.66 1.18 -12.03
N ARG A 102 1.30 2.34 -11.50
CA ARG A 102 0.21 3.18 -12.04
C ARG A 102 0.43 3.52 -13.52
N GLU A 103 1.62 3.99 -13.86
CA GLU A 103 1.98 4.34 -15.23
C GLU A 103 1.97 3.13 -16.16
N ARG A 104 2.54 2.01 -15.73
CA ARG A 104 2.58 0.78 -16.53
C ARG A 104 1.19 0.23 -16.80
N LEU A 105 0.30 0.23 -15.80
CA LEU A 105 -1.10 -0.19 -15.98
C LEU A 105 -1.85 0.75 -16.94
N ARG A 106 -1.66 2.06 -16.81
CA ARG A 106 -2.25 3.05 -17.73
C ARG A 106 -1.77 2.85 -19.17
N ASP A 107 -0.49 2.59 -19.36
CA ASP A 107 0.17 2.51 -20.67
C ASP A 107 0.15 1.10 -21.26
N GLY A 108 -0.44 0.11 -20.57
CA GLY A 108 -0.47 -1.29 -20.99
C GLY A 108 0.93 -1.95 -20.99
N ARG A 109 1.87 -1.44 -20.22
CA ARG A 109 3.22 -2.00 -20.09
C ARG A 109 3.22 -3.20 -19.15
N PRO A 110 4.13 -4.18 -19.34
CA PRO A 110 4.19 -5.38 -18.51
C PRO A 110 4.41 -5.07 -17.03
N VAL A 111 3.65 -5.74 -16.18
CA VAL A 111 3.86 -5.83 -14.74
C VAL A 111 3.69 -7.28 -14.32
N THR A 112 4.46 -7.72 -13.34
CA THR A 112 4.39 -9.06 -12.78
C THR A 112 4.16 -8.99 -11.27
N LEU A 113 3.43 -9.98 -10.76
CA LEU A 113 3.21 -10.16 -9.34
C LEU A 113 4.11 -11.30 -8.87
N ASN A 114 4.65 -11.22 -7.64
CA ASN A 114 5.43 -12.31 -7.08
C ASN A 114 4.62 -13.61 -6.99
N GLU A 115 5.29 -14.74 -7.15
CA GLU A 115 4.65 -16.06 -7.19
C GLU A 115 3.99 -16.47 -5.86
N GLU A 116 4.52 -15.96 -4.75
CA GLU A 116 4.04 -16.24 -3.39
C GLU A 116 2.85 -15.36 -2.97
N ALA A 117 2.37 -14.48 -3.86
CA ALA A 117 1.23 -13.62 -3.57
C ALA A 117 0.00 -14.45 -3.18
N ASN A 118 -0.53 -14.18 -1.99
CA ASN A 118 -1.63 -14.94 -1.43
C ASN A 118 -2.40 -14.12 -0.38
N TRP A 119 -3.65 -14.46 -0.17
CA TRP A 119 -4.46 -13.95 0.92
C TRP A 119 -4.53 -14.96 2.07
N ASN A 120 -4.03 -14.57 3.25
CA ASN A 120 -4.07 -15.35 4.49
C ASN A 120 -3.38 -16.73 4.41
N ASN A 121 -2.42 -16.94 3.54
CA ASN A 121 -1.81 -18.24 3.24
C ASN A 121 -2.82 -19.33 2.81
N GLN A 122 -3.96 -18.92 2.28
CA GLN A 122 -5.05 -19.82 1.90
C GLN A 122 -5.42 -19.72 0.43
N GLN A 123 -5.41 -18.50 -0.11
CA GLN A 123 -5.84 -18.24 -1.48
C GLN A 123 -4.73 -17.56 -2.27
N LYS A 124 -4.28 -18.20 -3.34
CA LYS A 124 -3.34 -17.59 -4.28
C LYS A 124 -4.00 -16.36 -4.93
N ILE A 125 -3.24 -15.29 -5.01
CA ILE A 125 -3.66 -14.04 -5.67
C ILE A 125 -3.06 -13.99 -7.06
N THR A 126 -3.88 -13.70 -8.07
CA THR A 126 -3.41 -13.54 -9.45
C THR A 126 -3.23 -12.07 -9.80
N LYS A 127 -2.37 -11.78 -10.77
CA LYS A 127 -2.15 -10.43 -11.30
C LYS A 127 -3.45 -9.80 -11.80
N GLU A 128 -4.25 -10.56 -12.56
CA GLU A 128 -5.51 -10.09 -13.17
C GLU A 128 -6.51 -9.62 -12.10
N TYR A 129 -6.62 -10.38 -11.02
CA TYR A 129 -7.47 -10.00 -9.90
C TYR A 129 -6.89 -8.79 -9.16
N TYR A 130 -5.63 -8.90 -8.73
CA TYR A 130 -5.03 -7.93 -7.83
C TYR A 130 -4.69 -6.60 -8.51
N LEU A 131 -3.95 -6.64 -9.62
CA LEU A 131 -3.48 -5.42 -10.28
C LEU A 131 -4.51 -4.87 -11.27
N ASP A 132 -5.01 -5.71 -12.19
CA ASP A 132 -5.79 -5.21 -13.31
C ASP A 132 -7.24 -4.87 -12.90
N SER A 133 -7.78 -5.55 -11.89
CA SER A 133 -9.12 -5.30 -11.39
C SER A 133 -9.13 -4.47 -10.09
N TYR A 134 -8.52 -4.98 -9.02
CA TYR A 134 -8.68 -4.40 -7.69
C TYR A 134 -7.83 -3.14 -7.49
N MET A 135 -6.50 -3.19 -7.77
CA MET A 135 -5.63 -2.05 -7.53
C MET A 135 -5.71 -0.98 -8.60
N ALA A 136 -5.97 -1.32 -9.87
CA ALA A 136 -6.08 -0.34 -10.95
C ALA A 136 -7.05 0.81 -10.60
N LYS A 137 -8.22 0.51 -10.05
CA LYS A 137 -9.19 1.53 -9.61
C LYS A 137 -8.73 2.29 -8.36
N ASN A 138 -7.98 1.64 -7.45
CA ASN A 138 -7.54 2.21 -6.19
C ASN A 138 -6.23 3.04 -6.33
N LEU A 139 -5.66 3.11 -7.52
CA LEU A 139 -4.50 3.95 -7.82
C LEU A 139 -4.87 5.35 -8.34
N TYR A 140 -6.15 5.73 -8.31
CA TYR A 140 -6.58 7.07 -8.75
C TYR A 140 -5.95 8.15 -7.86
N SER A 141 -6.06 8.04 -6.55
CA SER A 141 -5.38 8.92 -5.61
C SER A 141 -4.72 8.13 -4.48
N ILE A 142 -3.67 8.70 -3.89
CA ILE A 142 -2.90 8.08 -2.81
C ILE A 142 -2.93 8.99 -1.60
N LYS A 143 -3.32 8.44 -0.46
CA LYS A 143 -3.26 9.13 0.84
C LYS A 143 -2.11 8.57 1.68
N ALA A 144 -1.32 9.47 2.27
CA ALA A 144 -0.33 9.17 3.29
C ALA A 144 -0.49 10.17 4.44
N ASP A 145 -0.89 9.69 5.61
CA ASP A 145 -1.20 10.53 6.77
C ASP A 145 -2.12 11.72 6.38
N ASP A 146 -1.63 12.96 6.46
CA ASP A 146 -2.40 14.17 6.16
C ASP A 146 -2.30 14.63 4.70
N VAL A 147 -1.66 13.84 3.84
CA VAL A 147 -1.41 14.20 2.44
C VAL A 147 -2.18 13.30 1.49
N LEU A 148 -2.85 13.91 0.52
CA LEU A 148 -3.48 13.23 -0.61
C LEU A 148 -2.75 13.60 -1.90
N LEU A 149 -2.21 12.62 -2.61
CA LEU A 149 -1.72 12.76 -3.96
C LEU A 149 -2.86 12.45 -4.94
N CYS A 150 -3.32 13.48 -5.64
CA CYS A 150 -4.37 13.35 -6.66
C CYS A 150 -3.92 14.03 -7.96
N PRO A 151 -3.09 13.37 -8.78
CA PRO A 151 -2.52 13.99 -9.97
C PRO A 151 -3.54 14.30 -11.06
N SER A 152 -4.68 13.61 -11.06
CA SER A 152 -5.69 13.72 -12.11
C SER A 152 -6.79 14.75 -11.79
N ASP A 153 -7.07 15.01 -10.52
CA ASP A 153 -8.11 15.91 -10.05
C ASP A 153 -7.75 16.49 -8.67
N PRO A 154 -7.16 17.69 -8.65
CA PRO A 154 -6.75 18.33 -7.40
C PRO A 154 -7.93 18.67 -6.47
N ASN A 155 -9.15 18.69 -7.00
CA ASN A 155 -10.35 18.98 -6.24
C ASN A 155 -11.17 17.72 -5.93
N ALA A 156 -10.64 16.53 -6.18
CA ALA A 156 -11.32 15.28 -5.86
C ALA A 156 -11.75 15.28 -4.39
N GLU A 157 -13.00 14.89 -4.16
CA GLU A 157 -13.51 14.78 -2.80
C GLU A 157 -12.62 13.86 -1.97
N ASN A 158 -12.20 14.35 -0.81
CA ASN A 158 -11.30 13.63 0.07
C ASN A 158 -12.07 13.01 1.23
N PHE A 159 -12.43 11.77 1.09
CA PHE A 159 -13.17 11.02 2.11
C PHE A 159 -12.42 10.84 3.43
N PHE A 160 -11.11 11.01 3.41
CA PHE A 160 -10.25 10.82 4.58
C PHE A 160 -9.74 12.15 5.17
N GLN A 161 -10.31 13.27 4.76
CA GLN A 161 -9.97 14.59 5.27
C GLN A 161 -8.47 14.88 5.27
N ALA A 162 -7.78 14.58 4.16
CA ALA A 162 -6.38 14.92 4.03
C ALA A 162 -6.18 16.43 4.21
N LYS A 163 -5.17 16.80 4.96
CA LYS A 163 -4.88 18.21 5.27
C LYS A 163 -4.29 18.94 4.07
N TYR A 164 -3.55 18.21 3.23
CA TYR A 164 -2.91 18.75 2.05
C TYR A 164 -3.24 17.91 0.83
N VAL A 165 -3.51 18.56 -0.29
CA VAL A 165 -3.64 17.93 -1.60
C VAL A 165 -2.43 18.33 -2.44
N VAL A 166 -1.78 17.33 -3.04
CA VAL A 166 -0.56 17.49 -3.83
C VAL A 166 -0.81 16.91 -5.22
N ASN A 167 -0.36 17.61 -6.26
CA ASN A 167 -0.42 17.15 -7.65
C ASN A 167 0.96 16.98 -8.26
N ASP A 168 1.98 16.89 -7.43
CA ASP A 168 3.37 16.72 -7.81
C ASP A 168 3.88 15.38 -7.34
N ASP A 169 3.97 14.43 -8.28
CA ASP A 169 4.48 13.09 -8.02
C ASP A 169 5.94 13.12 -7.57
N ALA A 170 6.75 14.02 -8.11
CA ALA A 170 8.17 14.11 -7.77
C ALA A 170 8.35 14.52 -6.31
N TRP A 171 7.57 15.52 -5.87
CA TRP A 171 7.56 15.93 -4.47
C TRP A 171 7.06 14.82 -3.53
N PHE A 172 5.97 14.15 -3.89
CA PHE A 172 5.37 13.12 -3.03
C PHE A 172 6.28 11.90 -2.87
N TRP A 173 6.97 11.50 -3.95
CA TRP A 173 7.83 10.30 -3.99
C TRP A 173 9.33 10.61 -3.86
N GLN A 174 9.69 11.83 -3.48
CA GLN A 174 11.10 12.18 -3.29
C GLN A 174 11.83 11.23 -2.33
N SER A 175 13.15 11.18 -2.47
CA SER A 175 14.02 10.41 -1.57
C SER A 175 13.86 10.92 -0.13
N PRO A 176 13.76 10.03 0.87
CA PRO A 176 13.71 10.42 2.27
C PRO A 176 15.07 10.91 2.81
N TYR A 177 16.10 10.91 1.97
CA TYR A 177 17.47 11.34 2.30
C TYR A 177 17.89 12.64 1.59
N GLN A 178 16.97 13.33 0.94
CA GLN A 178 17.25 14.69 0.46
C GLN A 178 17.27 15.63 1.67
N GLU A 179 18.42 16.30 1.85
CA GLU A 179 18.58 17.40 2.81
C GLU A 179 17.97 18.71 2.28
#